data_310c2111d1c0b9339ff934ab943068f7
#
_entry.id   310c2111d1c0b9339ff934ab943068f7
#
_cell.length_a   1.000
_cell.length_b   1.000
_cell.length_c   1.000
_cell.angle_alpha   90.00
_cell.angle_beta   90.00
_cell.angle_gamma   90.00
#
_symmetry.space_group_name_H-M   'P 1'
#
loop_
_entity.id
_entity.type
_entity.pdbx_description
1 polymer ?
#
loop_
_entity_poly.entity_id
_entity_poly.type
_entity_poly.pdbx_seq_one_letter_code
_entity_poly.pdbx_strand_id
1 'polypeptide(L)'
;MKVEIVKTIQLRKVFKGAEAVNEVNLSIKEGEIYGFLGPNGAGKTTTIRMLLGLMKPTSGEIELFGERIKNHRQHIQALKKIGSLVESPSYYAHLTARENLEVLRKILGVSKNRVDEVLNIVKLTKEANRPVKGFSLGMKQRLGIASALLGNPRLLILDEPTNGLDPAGIQEIRSLIKEMPGKNGVTVLISSHLLYEIDHLATQVGIITKGKMLFNGSIESLRKKAKHQVAFTTGEIEKAKTILLANGFVPTIDKHSLLLDYIDHEQVAHLVYQLVQENVSIYRVEEKSKSLEDIFLKLTSEENGYVHKNTAG
;
A
#
# COMPACT_ATOMS: atom_id res chain seq x y z
N MET A 1 22.93 -10.36 -0.92
CA MET A 1 22.13 -9.11 -0.87
C MET A 1 21.08 -9.14 -1.96
N LYS A 2 19.81 -8.82 -1.68
CA LYS A 2 18.77 -8.68 -2.72
C LYS A 2 19.09 -7.48 -3.60
N VAL A 3 18.97 -7.61 -4.91
CA VAL A 3 19.23 -6.54 -5.90
C VAL A 3 18.11 -5.50 -5.85
N GLU A 4 18.46 -4.21 -5.88
CA GLU A 4 17.47 -3.14 -6.08
C GLU A 4 16.96 -3.16 -7.52
N ILE A 5 15.64 -3.26 -7.67
CA ILE A 5 14.96 -3.26 -8.97
C ILE A 5 14.45 -1.88 -9.34
N VAL A 6 13.96 -1.12 -8.36
CA VAL A 6 13.54 0.27 -8.53
C VAL A 6 14.22 1.11 -7.47
N LYS A 7 14.86 2.20 -7.90
CA LYS A 7 15.35 3.24 -7.01
C LYS A 7 15.04 4.61 -7.59
N THR A 8 14.55 5.51 -6.75
CA THR A 8 14.44 6.92 -7.11
C THR A 8 15.24 7.77 -6.14
N ILE A 9 15.85 8.83 -6.64
CA ILE A 9 16.67 9.74 -5.86
C ILE A 9 16.12 11.14 -6.07
N GLN A 10 15.56 11.72 -5.01
CA GLN A 10 14.99 13.08 -5.00
C GLN A 10 14.06 13.34 -6.19
N LEU A 11 13.21 12.34 -6.51
CA LEU A 11 12.33 12.42 -7.68
C LEU A 11 11.30 13.52 -7.49
N ARG A 12 11.21 14.44 -8.46
CA ARG A 12 10.34 15.61 -8.38
C ARG A 12 9.53 15.82 -9.64
N LYS A 13 8.26 16.23 -9.45
CA LYS A 13 7.37 16.65 -10.54
C LYS A 13 6.57 17.86 -10.16
N VAL A 14 6.69 18.92 -10.97
CA VAL A 14 5.96 20.18 -10.82
C VAL A 14 5.06 20.37 -12.03
N PHE A 15 3.80 20.73 -11.80
CA PHE A 15 2.82 21.11 -12.81
C PHE A 15 2.35 22.54 -12.56
N LYS A 16 2.61 23.46 -13.48
CA LYS A 16 2.13 24.85 -13.39
C LYS A 16 2.35 25.48 -11.99
N GLY A 17 3.49 25.20 -11.37
CA GLY A 17 3.85 25.72 -10.04
C GLY A 17 3.41 24.84 -8.86
N ALA A 18 2.55 23.83 -9.06
CA ALA A 18 2.15 22.89 -8.01
C ALA A 18 3.06 21.65 -8.00
N GLU A 19 3.62 21.32 -6.83
CA GLU A 19 4.44 20.13 -6.64
C GLU A 19 3.57 18.90 -6.45
N ALA A 20 3.46 18.07 -7.49
CA ALA A 20 2.73 16.80 -7.41
C ALA A 20 3.58 15.66 -6.81
N VAL A 21 4.91 15.73 -6.98
CA VAL A 21 5.90 14.82 -6.38
C VAL A 21 7.08 15.67 -5.95
N ASN A 22 7.50 15.52 -4.69
CA ASN A 22 8.54 16.33 -4.07
C ASN A 22 9.55 15.43 -3.35
N GLU A 23 10.74 15.28 -3.94
CA GLU A 23 11.90 14.56 -3.42
C GLU A 23 11.60 13.10 -3.00
N VAL A 24 10.77 12.41 -3.78
CA VAL A 24 10.39 11.03 -3.49
C VAL A 24 11.58 10.09 -3.71
N ASN A 25 11.94 9.36 -2.64
CA ASN A 25 12.98 8.36 -2.61
C ASN A 25 12.36 6.98 -2.39
N LEU A 26 12.35 6.15 -3.43
CA LEU A 26 11.90 4.76 -3.40
C LEU A 26 13.10 3.82 -3.48
N SER A 27 13.00 2.67 -2.81
CA SER A 27 13.93 1.55 -2.94
C SER A 27 13.14 0.26 -2.87
N ILE A 28 13.06 -0.48 -3.98
CA ILE A 28 12.31 -1.73 -4.11
C ILE A 28 13.28 -2.83 -4.50
N LYS A 29 13.35 -3.88 -3.71
CA LYS A 29 14.26 -5.02 -3.92
C LYS A 29 13.55 -6.18 -4.61
N GLU A 30 14.32 -7.01 -5.27
CA GLU A 30 13.83 -8.19 -5.99
C GLU A 30 13.03 -9.13 -5.07
N GLY A 31 11.87 -9.58 -5.54
CA GLY A 31 10.96 -10.47 -4.82
C GLY A 31 10.18 -9.82 -3.69
N GLU A 32 10.15 -8.49 -3.61
CA GLU A 32 9.29 -7.76 -2.66
C GLU A 32 7.90 -7.47 -3.26
N ILE A 33 6.91 -7.34 -2.38
CA ILE A 33 5.66 -6.66 -2.68
C ILE A 33 5.76 -5.30 -1.97
N TYR A 34 5.93 -4.24 -2.75
CA TYR A 34 6.02 -2.88 -2.26
C TYR A 34 4.67 -2.19 -2.38
N GLY A 35 4.07 -1.82 -1.25
CA GLY A 35 2.84 -1.06 -1.18
C GLY A 35 3.12 0.44 -1.23
N PHE A 36 2.58 1.15 -2.21
CA PHE A 36 2.67 2.60 -2.34
C PHE A 36 1.35 3.24 -1.92
N LEU A 37 1.25 3.64 -0.65
CA LEU A 37 0.03 4.06 0.02
C LEU A 37 -0.08 5.58 0.09
N GLY A 38 -1.29 6.10 -0.09
CA GLY A 38 -1.57 7.52 0.10
C GLY A 38 -2.97 7.91 -0.39
N PRO A 39 -3.52 9.04 0.06
CA PRO A 39 -4.83 9.51 -0.39
C PRO A 39 -4.84 9.82 -1.90
N ASN A 40 -6.05 10.02 -2.44
CA ASN A 40 -6.19 10.46 -3.83
C ASN A 40 -5.51 11.83 -4.01
N GLY A 41 -4.76 11.99 -5.12
CA GLY A 41 -3.97 13.19 -5.37
C GLY A 41 -2.63 13.27 -4.62
N ALA A 42 -2.23 12.26 -3.84
CA ALA A 42 -0.97 12.26 -3.09
C ALA A 42 0.30 12.20 -3.96
N GLY A 43 0.18 11.88 -5.26
CA GLY A 43 1.31 11.76 -6.18
C GLY A 43 1.66 10.32 -6.60
N LYS A 44 0.90 9.28 -6.16
CA LYS A 44 1.14 7.88 -6.48
C LYS A 44 1.21 7.61 -7.98
N THR A 45 0.10 7.84 -8.70
CA THR A 45 0.00 7.65 -10.15
C THR A 45 1.02 8.50 -10.92
N THR A 46 1.30 9.72 -10.46
CA THR A 46 2.34 10.58 -11.06
C THR A 46 3.73 9.95 -10.95
N THR A 47 4.07 9.40 -9.78
CA THR A 47 5.33 8.68 -9.55
C THR A 47 5.41 7.43 -10.44
N ILE A 48 4.34 6.62 -10.49
CA ILE A 48 4.26 5.43 -11.35
C ILE A 48 4.43 5.81 -12.84
N ARG A 49 3.76 6.86 -13.32
CA ARG A 49 3.91 7.33 -14.70
C ARG A 49 5.33 7.77 -15.03
N MET A 50 6.07 8.36 -14.07
CA MET A 50 7.48 8.68 -14.25
C MET A 50 8.35 7.43 -14.32
N LEU A 51 8.12 6.42 -13.48
CA LEU A 51 8.81 5.13 -13.53
C LEU A 51 8.60 4.41 -14.87
N LEU A 52 7.40 4.52 -15.43
CA LEU A 52 7.04 3.93 -16.72
C LEU A 52 7.44 4.78 -17.94
N GLY A 53 8.09 5.93 -17.73
CA GLY A 53 8.49 6.82 -18.84
C GLY A 53 7.31 7.49 -19.57
N LEU A 54 6.09 7.38 -19.03
CA LEU A 54 4.89 8.06 -19.54
C LEU A 54 4.90 9.56 -19.20
N MET A 55 5.78 9.95 -18.27
CA MET A 55 5.94 11.32 -17.83
C MET A 55 7.42 11.59 -17.47
N LYS A 56 7.96 12.72 -17.96
CA LYS A 56 9.32 13.13 -17.61
C LYS A 56 9.33 13.80 -16.24
N PRO A 57 10.27 13.42 -15.33
CA PRO A 57 10.52 14.15 -14.10
C PRO A 57 10.91 15.61 -14.35
N THR A 58 10.61 16.49 -13.40
CA THR A 58 11.14 17.86 -13.39
C THR A 58 12.60 17.86 -12.94
N SER A 59 12.93 17.05 -11.93
CA SER A 59 14.29 16.80 -11.43
C SER A 59 14.35 15.45 -10.70
N GLY A 60 15.54 15.07 -10.23
CA GLY A 60 15.79 13.78 -9.58
C GLY A 60 16.12 12.69 -10.59
N GLU A 61 16.33 11.47 -10.08
CA GLU A 61 16.85 10.35 -10.85
C GLU A 61 16.01 9.10 -10.67
N ILE A 62 16.01 8.27 -11.70
CA ILE A 62 15.37 6.95 -11.71
C ILE A 62 16.42 5.92 -12.07
N GLU A 63 16.55 4.88 -11.25
CA GLU A 63 17.33 3.68 -11.54
C GLU A 63 16.37 2.50 -11.62
N LEU A 64 16.49 1.71 -12.71
CA LEU A 64 15.70 0.50 -12.94
C LEU A 64 16.64 -0.66 -13.18
N PHE A 65 16.47 -1.75 -12.41
CA PHE A 65 17.31 -2.97 -12.52
C PHE A 65 18.82 -2.68 -12.35
N GLY A 66 19.17 -1.70 -11.50
CA GLY A 66 20.55 -1.27 -11.25
C GLY A 66 21.14 -0.32 -12.30
N GLU A 67 20.35 0.06 -13.30
CA GLU A 67 20.78 0.99 -14.36
C GLU A 67 20.11 2.35 -14.18
N ARG A 68 20.92 3.42 -14.16
CA ARG A 68 20.41 4.81 -14.14
C ARG A 68 19.82 5.17 -15.51
N ILE A 69 18.57 5.62 -15.51
CA ILE A 69 17.83 6.01 -16.72
C ILE A 69 18.20 7.44 -17.12
N LYS A 70 19.09 7.60 -18.08
CA LYS A 70 19.56 8.90 -18.57
C LYS A 70 18.84 9.35 -19.85
N ASN A 71 18.30 8.42 -20.60
CA ASN A 71 17.69 8.69 -21.90
C ASN A 71 16.56 7.71 -22.23
N HIS A 72 15.78 8.03 -23.26
CA HIS A 72 14.64 7.26 -23.70
C HIS A 72 15.00 5.81 -24.11
N ARG A 73 16.15 5.60 -24.75
CA ARG A 73 16.58 4.26 -25.19
C ARG A 73 16.81 3.33 -23.99
N GLN A 74 17.48 3.80 -22.94
CA GLN A 74 17.67 3.03 -21.71
C GLN A 74 16.32 2.75 -21.03
N HIS A 75 15.40 3.73 -21.02
CA HIS A 75 14.06 3.54 -20.46
C HIS A 75 13.31 2.43 -21.20
N ILE A 76 13.28 2.44 -22.55
CA ILE A 76 12.65 1.39 -23.37
C ILE A 76 13.24 0.02 -23.06
N GLN A 77 14.56 -0.10 -22.88
CA GLN A 77 15.18 -1.38 -22.51
C GLN A 77 14.74 -1.88 -21.13
N ALA A 78 14.63 -0.97 -20.14
CA ALA A 78 14.13 -1.32 -18.82
C ALA A 78 12.65 -1.74 -18.87
N LEU A 79 11.82 -1.03 -19.66
CA LEU A 79 10.39 -1.31 -19.80
C LEU A 79 10.08 -2.70 -20.36
N LYS A 80 10.99 -3.30 -21.15
CA LYS A 80 10.84 -4.70 -21.60
C LYS A 80 10.79 -5.70 -20.45
N LYS A 81 11.29 -5.34 -19.27
CA LYS A 81 11.31 -6.18 -18.06
C LYS A 81 10.19 -5.79 -17.07
N ILE A 82 9.31 -4.85 -17.46
CA ILE A 82 8.23 -4.33 -16.63
C ILE A 82 6.88 -4.67 -17.26
N GLY A 83 5.99 -5.27 -16.47
CA GLY A 83 4.57 -5.34 -16.79
C GLY A 83 3.84 -4.26 -15.99
N SER A 84 2.85 -3.62 -16.57
CA SER A 84 2.11 -2.58 -15.85
C SER A 84 0.63 -2.60 -16.14
N LEU A 85 -0.14 -2.26 -15.13
CA LEU A 85 -1.56 -1.96 -15.22
C LEU A 85 -1.77 -0.60 -14.53
N VAL A 86 -1.93 0.44 -15.36
CA VAL A 86 -2.13 1.82 -14.91
C VAL A 86 -3.47 2.29 -15.45
N GLU A 87 -4.34 2.75 -14.56
CA GLU A 87 -5.72 3.09 -14.88
C GLU A 87 -6.54 1.88 -15.38
N SER A 88 -7.62 2.13 -16.10
CA SER A 88 -8.48 1.06 -16.63
C SER A 88 -7.84 0.41 -17.85
N PRO A 89 -7.72 -0.92 -17.87
CA PRO A 89 -7.18 -1.61 -19.04
C PRO A 89 -8.10 -1.43 -20.25
N SER A 90 -7.50 -1.14 -21.41
CA SER A 90 -8.21 -1.07 -22.68
C SER A 90 -8.31 -2.46 -23.31
N TYR A 91 -9.51 -2.88 -23.64
CA TYR A 91 -9.79 -4.16 -24.31
C TYR A 91 -10.58 -3.97 -25.59
N TYR A 92 -10.38 -4.86 -26.52
CA TYR A 92 -11.30 -5.09 -27.62
C TYR A 92 -12.50 -5.88 -27.08
N ALA A 93 -13.57 -5.19 -26.74
CA ALA A 93 -14.72 -5.76 -26.03
C ALA A 93 -15.41 -6.92 -26.78
N HIS A 94 -15.34 -6.90 -28.12
CA HIS A 94 -15.92 -7.93 -29.00
C HIS A 94 -15.04 -9.17 -29.12
N LEU A 95 -13.74 -9.07 -28.80
CA LEU A 95 -12.82 -10.20 -28.79
C LEU A 95 -12.91 -10.97 -27.46
N THR A 96 -12.53 -12.23 -27.51
CA THR A 96 -12.39 -13.09 -26.33
C THR A 96 -11.17 -12.67 -25.51
N ALA A 97 -11.05 -13.17 -24.26
CA ALA A 97 -9.87 -12.92 -23.44
C ALA A 97 -8.59 -13.43 -24.11
N ARG A 98 -8.66 -14.63 -24.71
CA ARG A 98 -7.56 -15.24 -25.46
C ARG A 98 -7.13 -14.35 -26.63
N GLU A 99 -8.06 -13.92 -27.46
CA GLU A 99 -7.77 -13.08 -28.62
C GLU A 99 -7.17 -11.72 -28.21
N ASN A 100 -7.65 -11.09 -27.14
CA ASN A 100 -7.04 -9.88 -26.60
C ASN A 100 -5.56 -10.11 -26.22
N LEU A 101 -5.27 -11.21 -25.55
CA LEU A 101 -3.88 -11.58 -25.18
C LEU A 101 -3.04 -11.95 -26.42
N GLU A 102 -3.62 -12.61 -27.43
CA GLU A 102 -2.93 -12.94 -28.69
C GLU A 102 -2.50 -11.69 -29.47
N VAL A 103 -3.31 -10.62 -29.47
CA VAL A 103 -2.92 -9.32 -30.06
C VAL A 103 -1.66 -8.81 -29.39
N LEU A 104 -1.65 -8.75 -28.05
CA LEU A 104 -0.47 -8.29 -27.29
C LEU A 104 0.72 -9.23 -27.44
N ARG A 105 0.50 -10.55 -27.45
CA ARG A 105 1.53 -11.56 -27.64
C ARG A 105 2.31 -11.32 -28.94
N LYS A 106 1.59 -11.06 -30.04
CA LYS A 106 2.21 -10.78 -31.34
C LYS A 106 3.05 -9.51 -31.31
N ILE A 107 2.59 -8.46 -30.63
CA ILE A 107 3.32 -7.20 -30.47
C ILE A 107 4.60 -7.42 -29.64
N LEU A 108 4.50 -8.18 -28.55
CA LEU A 108 5.63 -8.46 -27.65
C LEU A 108 6.59 -9.52 -28.20
N GLY A 109 6.20 -10.29 -29.24
CA GLY A 109 7.02 -11.35 -29.82
C GLY A 109 7.24 -12.56 -28.92
N VAL A 110 6.35 -12.79 -27.94
CA VAL A 110 6.48 -13.93 -27.01
C VAL A 110 5.81 -15.20 -27.54
N SER A 111 6.15 -16.36 -26.95
CA SER A 111 5.66 -17.68 -27.39
C SER A 111 4.15 -17.83 -27.27
N LYS A 112 3.55 -18.72 -28.09
CA LYS A 112 2.09 -18.98 -28.05
C LYS A 112 1.64 -19.54 -26.69
N ASN A 113 2.44 -20.43 -26.09
CA ASN A 113 2.12 -21.07 -24.81
C ASN A 113 1.97 -20.03 -23.67
N ARG A 114 2.59 -18.85 -23.82
CA ARG A 114 2.53 -17.82 -22.79
C ARG A 114 1.10 -17.29 -22.55
N VAL A 115 0.23 -17.32 -23.56
CA VAL A 115 -1.17 -16.94 -23.41
C VAL A 115 -1.90 -17.87 -22.44
N ASP A 116 -1.71 -19.21 -22.60
CA ASP A 116 -2.32 -20.19 -21.72
C ASP A 116 -1.75 -20.11 -20.29
N GLU A 117 -0.45 -19.90 -20.17
CA GLU A 117 0.20 -19.71 -18.87
C GLU A 117 -0.38 -18.52 -18.11
N VAL A 118 -0.47 -17.34 -18.72
CA VAL A 118 -1.01 -16.16 -18.01
C VAL A 118 -2.49 -16.28 -17.73
N LEU A 119 -3.29 -16.90 -18.61
CA LEU A 119 -4.70 -17.19 -18.35
C LEU A 119 -4.86 -18.11 -17.13
N ASN A 120 -3.98 -19.11 -17.01
CA ASN A 120 -3.98 -20.00 -15.85
C ASN A 120 -3.56 -19.25 -14.56
N ILE A 121 -2.50 -18.44 -14.61
CA ILE A 121 -2.05 -17.63 -13.47
C ILE A 121 -3.18 -16.77 -12.92
N VAL A 122 -3.94 -16.08 -13.80
CA VAL A 122 -5.02 -15.18 -13.38
C VAL A 122 -6.38 -15.90 -13.22
N LYS A 123 -6.40 -17.24 -13.33
CA LYS A 123 -7.61 -18.07 -13.18
C LYS A 123 -8.73 -17.71 -14.15
N LEU A 124 -8.40 -17.42 -15.41
CA LEU A 124 -9.34 -17.11 -16.49
C LEU A 124 -9.37 -18.18 -17.59
N THR A 125 -8.79 -19.36 -17.36
CA THR A 125 -8.72 -20.44 -18.36
C THR A 125 -10.11 -20.87 -18.85
N LYS A 126 -11.09 -20.98 -17.95
CA LYS A 126 -12.48 -21.37 -18.30
C LYS A 126 -13.18 -20.33 -19.15
N GLU A 127 -12.85 -19.04 -18.96
CA GLU A 127 -13.43 -17.88 -19.61
C GLU A 127 -12.62 -17.40 -20.83
N ALA A 128 -11.53 -18.11 -21.16
CA ALA A 128 -10.57 -17.71 -22.19
C ALA A 128 -11.24 -17.40 -23.55
N ASN A 129 -12.27 -18.18 -23.92
CA ASN A 129 -12.98 -18.08 -25.19
C ASN A 129 -14.27 -17.25 -25.10
N ARG A 130 -14.53 -16.60 -23.97
CA ARG A 130 -15.69 -15.73 -23.78
C ARG A 130 -15.35 -14.30 -24.17
N PRO A 131 -16.22 -13.57 -24.92
CA PRO A 131 -16.00 -12.16 -25.25
C PRO A 131 -15.92 -11.27 -23.99
N VAL A 132 -14.96 -10.34 -24.00
CA VAL A 132 -14.65 -9.48 -22.84
C VAL A 132 -15.80 -8.52 -22.47
N LYS A 133 -16.69 -8.20 -23.43
CA LYS A 133 -17.89 -7.39 -23.15
C LYS A 133 -18.77 -7.98 -22.04
N GLY A 134 -18.76 -9.30 -21.87
CA GLY A 134 -19.53 -10.00 -20.85
C GLY A 134 -18.76 -10.24 -19.53
N PHE A 135 -17.57 -9.68 -19.37
CA PHE A 135 -16.77 -9.86 -18.17
C PHE A 135 -17.22 -8.91 -17.04
N SER A 136 -17.20 -9.42 -15.81
CA SER A 136 -17.30 -8.58 -14.62
C SER A 136 -16.07 -7.67 -14.51
N LEU A 137 -16.12 -6.65 -13.64
CA LEU A 137 -14.99 -5.77 -13.40
C LEU A 137 -13.78 -6.55 -12.88
N GLY A 138 -13.98 -7.50 -11.95
CA GLY A 138 -12.91 -8.36 -11.44
C GLY A 138 -12.28 -9.25 -12.53
N MET A 139 -13.08 -9.80 -13.45
CA MET A 139 -12.56 -10.56 -14.60
C MET A 139 -11.75 -9.66 -15.54
N LYS A 140 -12.19 -8.43 -15.80
CA LYS A 140 -11.47 -7.45 -16.59
C LYS A 140 -10.14 -7.08 -15.94
N GLN A 141 -10.14 -6.88 -14.63
CA GLN A 141 -8.93 -6.57 -13.87
C GLN A 141 -7.92 -7.72 -13.92
N ARG A 142 -8.38 -8.97 -13.76
CA ARG A 142 -7.52 -10.17 -13.91
C ARG A 142 -6.96 -10.29 -15.33
N LEU A 143 -7.74 -9.99 -16.36
CA LEU A 143 -7.25 -9.95 -17.75
C LEU A 143 -6.18 -8.85 -17.94
N GLY A 144 -6.34 -7.68 -17.29
CA GLY A 144 -5.32 -6.62 -17.29
C GLY A 144 -4.00 -7.07 -16.66
N ILE A 145 -4.09 -7.78 -15.54
CA ILE A 145 -2.91 -8.38 -14.90
C ILE A 145 -2.29 -9.45 -15.81
N ALA A 146 -3.10 -10.30 -16.49
CA ALA A 146 -2.60 -11.26 -17.47
C ALA A 146 -1.84 -10.58 -18.61
N SER A 147 -2.38 -9.48 -19.12
CA SER A 147 -1.73 -8.66 -20.16
C SER A 147 -0.38 -8.12 -19.67
N ALA A 148 -0.32 -7.62 -18.45
CA ALA A 148 0.92 -7.12 -17.84
C ALA A 148 1.97 -8.24 -17.61
N LEU A 149 1.52 -9.47 -17.34
CA LEU A 149 2.40 -10.64 -17.14
C LEU A 149 2.88 -11.28 -18.42
N LEU A 150 2.28 -10.96 -19.56
CA LEU A 150 2.50 -11.66 -20.84
C LEU A 150 3.97 -11.62 -21.29
N GLY A 151 4.64 -10.49 -21.08
CA GLY A 151 6.06 -10.28 -21.40
C GLY A 151 7.05 -10.93 -20.44
N ASN A 152 6.61 -11.76 -19.51
CA ASN A 152 7.43 -12.35 -18.45
C ASN A 152 8.25 -11.31 -17.67
N PRO A 153 7.59 -10.31 -17.05
CA PRO A 153 8.28 -9.21 -16.40
C PRO A 153 8.99 -9.63 -15.11
N ARG A 154 10.07 -8.93 -14.76
CA ARG A 154 10.71 -9.01 -13.44
C ARG A 154 10.06 -8.07 -12.42
N LEU A 155 9.40 -7.02 -12.90
CA LEU A 155 8.65 -6.04 -12.09
C LEU A 155 7.24 -5.90 -12.64
N LEU A 156 6.25 -6.04 -11.78
CA LEU A 156 4.85 -5.77 -12.06
C LEU A 156 4.42 -4.51 -11.32
N ILE A 157 3.91 -3.51 -12.04
CA ILE A 157 3.41 -2.26 -11.47
C ILE A 157 1.89 -2.22 -11.63
N LEU A 158 1.18 -2.12 -10.51
CA LEU A 158 -0.29 -2.12 -10.45
C LEU A 158 -0.78 -0.84 -9.77
N ASP A 159 -1.46 0.02 -10.53
CA ASP A 159 -2.02 1.26 -10.00
C ASP A 159 -3.49 1.05 -9.62
N GLU A 160 -3.78 1.05 -8.31
CA GLU A 160 -5.13 0.86 -7.73
C GLU A 160 -5.87 -0.40 -8.27
N PRO A 161 -5.26 -1.62 -8.29
CA PRO A 161 -5.80 -2.77 -9.01
C PRO A 161 -7.10 -3.33 -8.41
N THR A 162 -7.49 -2.93 -7.23
CA THR A 162 -8.70 -3.37 -6.52
C THR A 162 -9.82 -2.35 -6.54
N ASN A 163 -9.56 -1.17 -7.12
CA ASN A 163 -10.52 -0.07 -7.12
C ASN A 163 -11.83 -0.45 -7.86
N GLY A 164 -12.97 -0.23 -7.18
CA GLY A 164 -14.30 -0.50 -7.72
C GLY A 164 -14.72 -1.98 -7.70
N LEU A 165 -13.90 -2.89 -7.17
CA LEU A 165 -14.24 -4.29 -7.01
C LEU A 165 -15.12 -4.52 -5.77
N ASP A 166 -15.93 -5.55 -5.84
CA ASP A 166 -16.63 -6.10 -4.69
C ASP A 166 -15.66 -6.84 -3.74
N PRO A 167 -16.04 -7.13 -2.50
CA PRO A 167 -15.16 -7.80 -1.52
C PRO A 167 -14.57 -9.12 -2.02
N ALA A 168 -15.32 -9.90 -2.79
CA ALA A 168 -14.84 -11.17 -3.34
C ALA A 168 -13.75 -10.93 -4.40
N GLY A 169 -13.97 -9.98 -5.31
CA GLY A 169 -12.99 -9.57 -6.32
C GLY A 169 -11.69 -9.02 -5.71
N ILE A 170 -11.80 -8.23 -4.64
CA ILE A 170 -10.63 -7.74 -3.88
C ILE A 170 -9.82 -8.91 -3.34
N GLN A 171 -10.48 -9.90 -2.73
CA GLN A 171 -9.82 -11.10 -2.20
C GLN A 171 -9.11 -11.90 -3.30
N GLU A 172 -9.75 -12.07 -4.46
CA GLU A 172 -9.17 -12.81 -5.59
C GLU A 172 -7.91 -12.11 -6.13
N ILE A 173 -7.98 -10.78 -6.37
CA ILE A 173 -6.82 -10.00 -6.84
C ILE A 173 -5.70 -10.02 -5.81
N ARG A 174 -6.03 -9.88 -4.52
CA ARG A 174 -5.06 -9.93 -3.43
C ARG A 174 -4.33 -11.27 -3.37
N SER A 175 -5.06 -12.38 -3.43
CA SER A 175 -4.48 -13.72 -3.44
C SER A 175 -3.55 -13.92 -4.63
N LEU A 176 -3.97 -13.44 -5.80
CA LEU A 176 -3.17 -13.47 -7.02
C LEU A 176 -1.85 -12.71 -6.84
N ILE A 177 -1.90 -11.47 -6.38
CA ILE A 177 -0.70 -10.63 -6.19
C ILE A 177 0.26 -11.26 -5.16
N LYS A 178 -0.28 -11.80 -4.05
CA LYS A 178 0.51 -12.40 -2.98
C LYS A 178 1.34 -13.60 -3.44
N GLU A 179 0.86 -14.33 -4.44
CA GLU A 179 1.55 -15.49 -5.01
C GLU A 179 2.67 -15.12 -6.02
N MET A 180 2.68 -13.90 -6.56
CA MET A 180 3.59 -13.49 -7.64
C MET A 180 5.07 -13.65 -7.30
N PRO A 181 5.60 -13.18 -6.13
CA PRO A 181 7.02 -13.32 -5.84
C PRO A 181 7.46 -14.77 -5.67
N GLY A 182 6.66 -15.59 -4.98
CA GLY A 182 7.01 -16.99 -4.68
C GLY A 182 6.91 -17.91 -5.89
N LYS A 183 5.82 -17.84 -6.64
CA LYS A 183 5.56 -18.75 -7.76
C LYS A 183 6.18 -18.28 -9.07
N ASN A 184 6.24 -16.98 -9.29
CA ASN A 184 6.63 -16.40 -10.58
C ASN A 184 7.93 -15.59 -10.51
N GLY A 185 8.52 -15.40 -9.33
CA GLY A 185 9.74 -14.60 -9.14
C GLY A 185 9.57 -13.10 -9.48
N VAL A 186 8.32 -12.61 -9.49
CA VAL A 186 7.99 -11.25 -9.92
C VAL A 186 7.99 -10.32 -8.72
N THR A 187 8.75 -9.23 -8.79
CA THR A 187 8.65 -8.12 -7.84
C THR A 187 7.40 -7.31 -8.14
N VAL A 188 6.67 -6.86 -7.11
CA VAL A 188 5.43 -6.11 -7.31
C VAL A 188 5.50 -4.73 -6.66
N LEU A 189 5.14 -3.69 -7.41
CA LEU A 189 4.80 -2.37 -6.91
C LEU A 189 3.30 -2.18 -7.07
N ILE A 190 2.58 -2.05 -5.97
CA ILE A 190 1.13 -1.82 -5.94
C ILE A 190 0.82 -0.49 -5.28
N SER A 191 0.03 0.37 -5.94
CA SER A 191 -0.53 1.55 -5.28
C SER A 191 -1.91 1.25 -4.71
N SER A 192 -2.23 1.88 -3.58
CA SER A 192 -3.57 1.88 -3.00
C SER A 192 -3.80 3.14 -2.15
N HIS A 193 -5.04 3.53 -1.98
CA HIS A 193 -5.44 4.51 -0.98
C HIS A 193 -5.98 3.83 0.30
N LEU A 194 -6.13 2.50 0.29
CA LEU A 194 -6.65 1.70 1.40
C LEU A 194 -5.50 0.97 2.10
N LEU A 195 -5.23 1.36 3.33
CA LEU A 195 -4.18 0.75 4.13
C LEU A 195 -4.42 -0.75 4.39
N TYR A 196 -5.68 -1.12 4.64
CA TYR A 196 -6.06 -2.53 4.84
C TYR A 196 -5.62 -3.45 3.70
N GLU A 197 -5.63 -2.97 2.46
CA GLU A 197 -5.15 -3.76 1.31
C GLU A 197 -3.64 -3.98 1.38
N ILE A 198 -2.90 -2.91 1.66
CA ILE A 198 -1.44 -2.94 1.73
C ILE A 198 -0.95 -3.78 2.91
N ASP A 199 -1.62 -3.69 4.06
CA ASP A 199 -1.26 -4.45 5.25
C ASP A 199 -1.28 -5.97 5.03
N HIS A 200 -2.20 -6.46 4.18
CA HIS A 200 -2.36 -7.88 3.89
C HIS A 200 -1.46 -8.39 2.75
N LEU A 201 -0.88 -7.49 1.96
CA LEU A 201 -0.12 -7.82 0.75
C LEU A 201 1.36 -7.50 0.88
N ALA A 202 1.67 -6.30 1.36
CA ALA A 202 2.99 -5.73 1.21
C ALA A 202 4.00 -6.29 2.22
N THR A 203 5.24 -6.45 1.78
CA THR A 203 6.40 -6.69 2.65
C THR A 203 7.09 -5.38 3.00
N GLN A 204 7.05 -4.41 2.09
CA GLN A 204 7.55 -3.05 2.26
C GLN A 204 6.46 -2.05 1.93
N VAL A 205 6.45 -0.89 2.57
CA VAL A 205 5.46 0.15 2.34
C VAL A 205 6.08 1.54 2.31
N GLY A 206 5.65 2.31 1.32
CA GLY A 206 5.90 3.75 1.25
C GLY A 206 4.59 4.51 1.41
N ILE A 207 4.53 5.44 2.37
CA ILE A 207 3.37 6.30 2.57
C ILE A 207 3.69 7.68 2.02
N ILE A 208 2.85 8.15 1.09
CA ILE A 208 2.99 9.45 0.44
C ILE A 208 1.75 10.32 0.69
N THR A 209 1.96 11.61 0.96
CA THR A 209 0.91 12.63 0.97
C THR A 209 1.45 13.93 0.41
N LYS A 210 0.60 14.69 -0.31
CA LYS A 210 0.97 15.98 -0.94
C LYS A 210 2.34 15.93 -1.68
N GLY A 211 2.63 14.82 -2.32
CA GLY A 211 3.87 14.59 -3.06
C GLY A 211 5.09 14.20 -2.22
N LYS A 212 5.00 14.14 -0.89
CA LYS A 212 6.13 13.83 0.00
C LYS A 212 5.99 12.45 0.64
N MET A 213 7.12 11.75 0.80
CA MET A 213 7.19 10.49 1.53
C MET A 213 7.16 10.76 3.03
N LEU A 214 6.15 10.21 3.73
CA LEU A 214 6.04 10.27 5.19
C LEU A 214 6.69 9.06 5.86
N PHE A 215 6.67 7.93 5.19
CA PHE A 215 7.23 6.68 5.67
C PHE A 215 7.75 5.85 4.51
N ASN A 216 8.85 5.15 4.72
CA ASN A 216 9.39 4.15 3.80
C ASN A 216 10.09 3.07 4.62
N GLY A 217 9.59 1.83 4.57
CA GLY A 217 10.15 0.74 5.37
C GLY A 217 9.30 -0.53 5.32
N SER A 218 9.63 -1.51 6.16
CA SER A 218 8.85 -2.75 6.23
C SER A 218 7.48 -2.51 6.86
N ILE A 219 6.48 -3.28 6.43
CA ILE A 219 5.15 -3.27 7.04
C ILE A 219 5.21 -3.61 8.53
N GLU A 220 6.13 -4.48 8.92
CA GLU A 220 6.37 -4.83 10.33
C GLU A 220 6.91 -3.65 11.14
N SER A 221 7.81 -2.84 10.55
CA SER A 221 8.31 -1.63 11.22
C SER A 221 7.22 -0.56 11.36
N LEU A 222 6.27 -0.51 10.40
CA LEU A 222 5.10 0.34 10.52
C LEU A 222 4.17 -0.15 11.65
N ARG A 223 3.93 -1.46 11.73
CA ARG A 223 3.15 -2.07 12.83
C ARG A 223 3.78 -1.83 14.20
N LYS A 224 5.11 -1.90 14.32
CA LYS A 224 5.82 -1.58 15.58
C LYS A 224 5.67 -0.11 16.01
N LYS A 225 5.44 0.80 15.08
CA LYS A 225 5.08 2.20 15.38
C LYS A 225 3.64 2.35 15.92
N ALA A 226 2.80 1.34 15.70
CA ALA A 226 1.53 1.18 16.38
C ALA A 226 1.82 0.87 17.85
N LYS A 227 2.04 1.91 18.66
CA LYS A 227 2.20 1.72 20.10
C LYS A 227 0.99 0.99 20.63
N HIS A 228 1.20 -0.19 21.20
CA HIS A 228 0.19 -0.82 22.03
C HIS A 228 -0.12 0.12 23.19
N GLN A 229 -1.37 0.36 23.44
CA GLN A 229 -1.85 1.15 24.58
C GLN A 229 -2.69 0.23 25.45
N VAL A 230 -2.68 0.47 26.75
CA VAL A 230 -3.63 -0.18 27.67
C VAL A 230 -4.72 0.82 27.99
N ALA A 231 -5.95 0.43 27.74
CA ALA A 231 -7.14 1.23 28.05
C ALA A 231 -7.75 0.78 29.35
N PHE A 232 -7.94 1.73 30.28
CA PHE A 232 -8.67 1.55 31.51
C PHE A 232 -10.00 2.27 31.41
N THR A 233 -11.11 1.54 31.34
CA THR A 233 -12.45 2.09 31.40
C THR A 233 -12.91 2.09 32.85
N THR A 234 -13.08 3.29 33.41
CA THR A 234 -13.37 3.47 34.86
C THR A 234 -14.59 4.33 35.07
N GLY A 235 -15.23 4.20 36.25
CA GLY A 235 -16.38 5.01 36.63
C GLY A 235 -16.04 6.46 36.96
N GLU A 236 -14.84 6.71 37.49
CA GLU A 236 -14.39 8.02 38.00
C GLU A 236 -13.09 8.42 37.31
N ILE A 237 -13.18 8.93 36.06
CA ILE A 237 -12.05 9.19 35.19
C ILE A 237 -11.01 10.13 35.83
N GLU A 238 -11.41 11.24 36.41
CA GLU A 238 -10.48 12.22 36.99
C GLU A 238 -9.74 11.67 38.21
N LYS A 239 -10.42 10.90 39.07
CA LYS A 239 -9.81 10.23 40.20
C LYS A 239 -8.83 9.15 39.74
N ALA A 240 -9.23 8.31 38.77
CA ALA A 240 -8.37 7.31 38.16
C ALA A 240 -7.13 7.96 37.53
N LYS A 241 -7.29 9.05 36.77
CA LYS A 241 -6.21 9.80 36.17
C LYS A 241 -5.19 10.29 37.22
N THR A 242 -5.67 10.83 38.37
CA THR A 242 -4.80 11.29 39.43
C THR A 242 -3.96 10.15 40.01
N ILE A 243 -4.56 8.96 40.20
CA ILE A 243 -3.89 7.78 40.71
C ILE A 243 -2.83 7.31 39.72
N LEU A 244 -3.15 7.26 38.42
CA LEU A 244 -2.21 6.87 37.37
C LEU A 244 -1.01 7.84 37.30
N LEU A 245 -1.26 9.16 37.42
CA LEU A 245 -0.22 10.18 37.49
C LEU A 245 0.68 10.01 38.71
N ALA A 246 0.10 9.73 39.88
CA ALA A 246 0.84 9.48 41.11
C ALA A 246 1.77 8.25 41.03
N ASN A 247 1.40 7.27 40.18
CA ASN A 247 2.20 6.09 39.89
C ASN A 247 3.19 6.29 38.72
N GLY A 248 3.38 7.53 38.22
CA GLY A 248 4.36 7.86 37.20
C GLY A 248 3.89 7.65 35.75
N PHE A 249 2.61 7.37 35.53
CA PHE A 249 2.02 7.17 34.21
C PHE A 249 1.22 8.40 33.76
N VAL A 250 1.41 8.82 32.51
CA VAL A 250 0.70 9.97 31.94
C VAL A 250 -0.41 9.46 31.00
N PRO A 251 -1.66 9.33 31.48
CA PRO A 251 -2.75 8.85 30.65
C PRO A 251 -3.28 9.93 29.70
N THR A 252 -3.71 9.49 28.50
CA THR A 252 -4.55 10.30 27.60
C THR A 252 -6.01 9.86 27.74
N ILE A 253 -6.93 10.83 27.74
CA ILE A 253 -8.37 10.54 27.83
C ILE A 253 -8.91 10.28 26.42
N ASP A 254 -9.56 9.13 26.23
CA ASP A 254 -10.32 8.77 25.04
C ASP A 254 -11.75 8.41 25.44
N LYS A 255 -12.71 9.32 25.20
CA LYS A 255 -14.13 9.18 25.59
C LYS A 255 -14.28 8.87 27.09
N HIS A 256 -14.48 7.59 27.42
CA HIS A 256 -14.69 7.08 28.77
C HIS A 256 -13.54 6.19 29.27
N SER A 257 -12.39 6.25 28.62
CA SER A 257 -11.22 5.41 28.95
C SER A 257 -9.97 6.26 29.10
N LEU A 258 -9.09 5.82 30.01
CA LEU A 258 -7.73 6.32 30.15
C LEU A 258 -6.78 5.42 29.38
N LEU A 259 -6.06 5.98 28.43
CA LEU A 259 -5.09 5.26 27.61
C LEU A 259 -3.69 5.52 28.15
N LEU A 260 -2.97 4.45 28.45
CA LEU A 260 -1.55 4.46 28.74
C LEU A 260 -0.77 3.92 27.56
N ASP A 261 0.39 4.49 27.25
CA ASP A 261 1.36 3.85 26.35
C ASP A 261 1.74 2.48 26.94
N TYR A 262 2.20 1.56 26.08
CA TYR A 262 2.47 0.15 26.46
C TYR A 262 3.10 0.02 27.85
N ILE A 263 2.44 -0.75 28.70
CA ILE A 263 2.88 -1.19 30.02
C ILE A 263 2.78 -2.72 30.07
N ASP A 264 3.66 -3.36 30.81
CA ASP A 264 3.67 -4.82 30.96
C ASP A 264 2.53 -5.32 31.88
N HIS A 265 2.35 -6.63 31.90
CA HIS A 265 1.27 -7.24 32.69
C HIS A 265 1.39 -7.01 34.19
N GLU A 266 2.62 -6.91 34.73
CA GLU A 266 2.86 -6.64 36.15
C GLU A 266 2.48 -5.21 36.51
N GLN A 267 2.83 -4.26 35.62
CA GLN A 267 2.43 -2.86 35.75
C GLN A 267 0.90 -2.70 35.67
N VAL A 268 0.24 -3.42 34.72
CA VAL A 268 -1.23 -3.44 34.64
C VAL A 268 -1.84 -3.96 35.93
N ALA A 269 -1.35 -5.09 36.47
CA ALA A 269 -1.87 -5.67 37.71
C ALA A 269 -1.67 -4.74 38.90
N HIS A 270 -0.52 -4.07 38.99
CA HIS A 270 -0.24 -3.08 40.03
C HIS A 270 -1.21 -1.89 39.96
N LEU A 271 -1.42 -1.33 38.77
CA LEU A 271 -2.32 -0.18 38.60
C LEU A 271 -3.78 -0.55 38.90
N VAL A 272 -4.23 -1.75 38.47
CA VAL A 272 -5.57 -2.26 38.83
C VAL A 272 -5.71 -2.34 40.35
N TYR A 273 -4.71 -2.89 41.06
CA TYR A 273 -4.72 -2.98 42.52
C TYR A 273 -4.83 -1.59 43.17
N GLN A 274 -4.04 -0.61 42.73
CA GLN A 274 -4.07 0.77 43.26
C GLN A 274 -5.43 1.44 43.02
N LEU A 275 -6.01 1.29 41.82
CA LEU A 275 -7.33 1.85 41.50
C LEU A 275 -8.44 1.27 42.39
N VAL A 276 -8.39 -0.04 42.64
CA VAL A 276 -9.39 -0.74 43.50
C VAL A 276 -9.22 -0.32 44.95
N GLN A 277 -7.98 -0.21 45.46
CA GLN A 277 -7.70 0.26 46.83
C GLN A 277 -8.29 1.67 47.11
N GLU A 278 -8.24 2.52 46.08
CA GLU A 278 -8.80 3.87 46.14
C GLU A 278 -10.30 3.94 45.79
N ASN A 279 -11.01 2.79 45.79
CA ASN A 279 -12.43 2.67 45.49
C ASN A 279 -12.82 3.23 44.11
N VAL A 280 -11.95 3.10 43.06
CA VAL A 280 -12.30 3.41 41.70
C VAL A 280 -12.89 2.17 41.03
N SER A 281 -14.10 2.31 40.49
CA SER A 281 -14.74 1.23 39.72
C SER A 281 -14.05 1.02 38.40
N ILE A 282 -13.53 -0.20 38.15
CA ILE A 282 -12.93 -0.60 36.87
C ILE A 282 -13.95 -1.44 36.14
N TYR A 283 -14.37 -0.99 34.96
CA TYR A 283 -15.32 -1.73 34.12
C TYR A 283 -14.61 -2.63 33.11
N ARG A 284 -13.44 -2.17 32.59
CA ARG A 284 -12.69 -2.92 31.59
C ARG A 284 -11.23 -2.47 31.57
N VAL A 285 -10.33 -3.44 31.40
CA VAL A 285 -8.94 -3.22 31.05
C VAL A 285 -8.64 -4.02 29.80
N GLU A 286 -8.19 -3.36 28.76
CA GLU A 286 -7.92 -4.00 27.47
C GLU A 286 -6.67 -3.43 26.80
N GLU A 287 -5.95 -4.26 26.08
CA GLU A 287 -4.92 -3.78 25.16
C GLU A 287 -5.59 -3.19 23.92
N LYS A 288 -5.38 -1.90 23.69
CA LYS A 288 -5.72 -1.24 22.42
C LYS A 288 -4.45 -1.16 21.58
N SER A 289 -4.37 -1.94 20.52
CA SER A 289 -3.44 -1.64 19.44
C SER A 289 -4.02 -0.48 18.64
N LYS A 290 -3.26 0.61 18.46
CA LYS A 290 -3.61 1.58 17.43
C LYS A 290 -3.69 0.83 16.12
N SER A 291 -4.79 0.95 15.40
CA SER A 291 -4.88 0.37 14.08
C SER A 291 -3.82 1.01 13.17
N LEU A 292 -3.38 0.30 12.15
CA LEU A 292 -2.52 0.92 11.15
C LEU A 292 -3.20 2.12 10.49
N GLU A 293 -4.56 2.13 10.43
CA GLU A 293 -5.36 3.27 9.99
C GLU A 293 -5.14 4.50 10.89
N ASP A 294 -5.09 4.33 12.21
CA ASP A 294 -4.83 5.44 13.14
C ASP A 294 -3.45 6.04 12.93
N ILE A 295 -2.45 5.19 12.64
CA ILE A 295 -1.09 5.65 12.31
C ILE A 295 -1.10 6.40 10.99
N PHE A 296 -1.74 5.83 9.97
CA PHE A 296 -1.85 6.46 8.67
C PHE A 296 -2.55 7.81 8.75
N LEU A 297 -3.67 7.88 9.47
CA LEU A 297 -4.40 9.12 9.73
C LEU A 297 -3.53 10.12 10.51
N LYS A 298 -2.81 9.68 11.54
CA LYS A 298 -1.90 10.53 12.28
C LYS A 298 -0.79 11.09 11.40
N LEU A 299 -0.08 10.25 10.65
CA LEU A 299 0.97 10.66 9.74
C LEU A 299 0.46 11.66 8.68
N THR A 300 -0.75 11.45 8.17
CA THR A 300 -1.33 12.32 7.13
C THR A 300 -1.97 13.58 7.70
N SER A 301 -2.44 13.59 8.96
CA SER A 301 -3.07 14.75 9.61
C SER A 301 -2.05 15.74 10.19
N GLU A 302 -0.92 15.28 10.70
CA GLU A 302 0.17 16.14 11.18
C GLU A 302 0.68 17.10 10.08
N GLU A 303 0.70 16.67 8.82
CA GLU A 303 1.02 17.55 7.69
C GLU A 303 -0.14 18.46 7.24
N ASN A 304 -1.39 18.14 7.62
CA ASN A 304 -2.54 18.96 7.26
C ASN A 304 -2.78 20.14 8.24
N GLY A 305 -1.98 20.26 9.31
CA GLY A 305 -2.09 21.38 10.24
C GLY A 305 -3.38 21.41 11.06
N TYR A 306 -4.14 20.30 11.12
CA TYR A 306 -5.29 20.17 12.02
C TYR A 306 -4.79 19.82 13.43
N VAL A 307 -4.23 20.80 14.11
CA VAL A 307 -4.33 20.84 15.55
C VAL A 307 -5.83 20.98 15.86
N HIS A 308 -6.44 19.95 16.42
CA HIS A 308 -7.71 20.12 17.10
C HIS A 308 -7.51 21.20 18.20
N LYS A 309 -7.78 22.45 17.88
CA LYS A 309 -8.16 23.43 18.88
C LYS A 309 -9.48 22.92 19.45
N ASN A 310 -9.41 22.28 20.62
CA ASN A 310 -10.55 22.16 21.48
C ASN A 310 -11.10 23.58 21.70
N THR A 311 -12.11 23.98 20.95
CA THR A 311 -12.97 25.09 21.31
C THR A 311 -13.82 24.60 22.45
N ALA A 312 -13.37 24.90 23.67
CA ALA A 312 -14.25 25.09 24.79
C ALA A 312 -15.16 26.28 24.43
N GLY A 313 -16.48 26.09 24.53
CA GLY A 313 -17.55 27.03 24.38
C GLY A 313 -18.80 26.36 24.88
#